data_35982b05966cc8a4176cb9ae5e9ff328
#
_entry.id   35982b05966cc8a4176cb9ae5e9ff328
#
_cell.length_a   1.000
_cell.length_b   1.000
_cell.length_c   1.000
_cell.angle_alpha   90.00
_cell.angle_beta   90.00
_cell.angle_gamma   90.00
#
_symmetry.space_group_name_H-M   'P 1'
#
loop_
_entity.id
_entity.type
_entity.pdbx_description
1 polymer ?
#
loop_
_entity_poly.entity_id
_entity_poly.type
_entity_poly.pdbx_seq_one_letter_code
_entity_poly.pdbx_strand_id
1 'polypeptide(L)'
;MIKVLFVCHGNICRSPMAEFIMKDLVKKAGLEQEFHIESAATSTEEIGNPVYPPARRKLAQHGISCEGKRARQLRREDYGDWDLLIGMDQANIRNMRRICGGDPEGKIHLMMEYAGGRKGSPREPSEAGRVGRGEARERSEFSPQAETEKSGFCFDEVADPWYTGDFEATWQDVLSGCRGLLAAVTEG
;
A
#
# COMPACT_ATOMS: atom_id res chain seq x y z
N MET A 1 18.86 -13.53 -0.26
CA MET A 1 17.77 -13.00 -1.13
C MET A 1 16.66 -12.54 -0.22
N ILE A 2 16.35 -11.27 -0.22
CA ILE A 2 15.32 -10.64 0.60
C ILE A 2 13.97 -10.76 -0.12
N LYS A 3 12.96 -11.30 0.56
CA LYS A 3 11.64 -11.54 -0.01
C LYS A 3 10.63 -10.54 0.54
N VAL A 4 10.07 -9.68 -0.33
CA VAL A 4 9.12 -8.62 0.03
C VAL A 4 7.77 -8.85 -0.66
N LEU A 5 6.71 -8.93 0.13
CA LEU A 5 5.34 -9.05 -0.36
C LEU A 5 4.54 -7.80 -0.02
N PHE A 6 4.13 -7.05 -1.03
CA PHE A 6 3.25 -5.90 -0.88
C PHE A 6 1.79 -6.32 -0.88
N VAL A 7 0.99 -5.81 0.07
CA VAL A 7 -0.40 -6.25 0.25
C VAL A 7 -1.34 -5.05 0.32
N CYS A 8 -2.42 -5.08 -0.45
CA CYS A 8 -3.54 -4.14 -0.33
C CYS A 8 -4.88 -4.89 -0.38
N HIS A 9 -6.01 -4.19 -0.46
CA HIS A 9 -7.31 -4.84 -0.50
C HIS A 9 -7.47 -5.75 -1.72
N GLY A 10 -7.41 -5.20 -2.94
CA GLY A 10 -7.75 -5.93 -4.18
C GLY A 10 -6.56 -6.39 -5.03
N ASN A 11 -5.32 -5.98 -4.74
CA ASN A 11 -4.12 -6.27 -5.54
C ASN A 11 -4.21 -5.80 -7.02
N ILE A 12 -4.91 -4.70 -7.29
CA ILE A 12 -5.04 -4.11 -8.63
C ILE A 12 -4.54 -2.66 -8.72
N CYS A 13 -4.36 -1.95 -7.60
CA CYS A 13 -3.89 -0.56 -7.56
C CYS A 13 -2.61 -0.41 -6.74
N ARG A 14 -2.71 -0.20 -5.42
CA ARG A 14 -1.60 0.17 -4.52
C ARG A 14 -0.48 -0.87 -4.47
N SER A 15 -0.79 -2.11 -4.14
CA SER A 15 0.23 -3.15 -3.98
C SER A 15 0.94 -3.53 -5.29
N PRO A 16 0.29 -3.61 -6.47
CA PRO A 16 1.07 -3.81 -7.69
C PRO A 16 1.89 -2.57 -8.08
N MET A 17 1.43 -1.34 -7.78
CA MET A 17 2.29 -0.16 -7.97
C MET A 17 3.55 -0.28 -7.10
N ALA A 18 3.42 -0.68 -5.83
CA ALA A 18 4.56 -0.90 -4.94
C ALA A 18 5.51 -1.99 -5.44
N GLU A 19 4.97 -3.12 -5.89
CA GLU A 19 5.74 -4.22 -6.46
C GLU A 19 6.63 -3.74 -7.61
N PHE A 20 6.04 -3.05 -8.60
CA PHE A 20 6.78 -2.66 -9.80
C PHE A 20 7.70 -1.46 -9.58
N ILE A 21 7.35 -0.52 -8.71
CA ILE A 21 8.23 0.58 -8.28
C ILE A 21 9.45 0.01 -7.56
N MET A 22 9.25 -0.92 -6.61
CA MET A 22 10.37 -1.54 -5.89
C MET A 22 11.28 -2.35 -6.82
N LYS A 23 10.71 -3.12 -7.76
CA LYS A 23 11.49 -3.83 -8.79
C LYS A 23 12.35 -2.89 -9.63
N ASP A 24 11.80 -1.73 -10.03
CA ASP A 24 12.53 -0.71 -10.78
C ASP A 24 13.66 -0.08 -9.97
N LEU A 25 13.43 0.22 -8.68
CA LEU A 25 14.44 0.76 -7.78
C LEU A 25 15.59 -0.23 -7.56
N VAL A 26 15.26 -1.48 -7.26
CA VAL A 26 16.23 -2.58 -7.06
C VAL A 26 17.07 -2.79 -8.31
N LYS A 27 16.44 -2.76 -9.50
CA LYS A 27 17.14 -2.85 -10.79
C LYS A 27 18.11 -1.69 -11.00
N LYS A 28 17.68 -0.46 -10.74
CA LYS A 28 18.53 0.73 -10.85
C LYS A 28 19.71 0.72 -9.88
N ALA A 29 19.55 0.04 -8.74
CA ALA A 29 20.61 -0.17 -7.76
C ALA A 29 21.54 -1.37 -8.09
N GLY A 30 21.24 -2.17 -9.12
CA GLY A 30 22.02 -3.37 -9.46
C GLY A 30 21.84 -4.55 -8.48
N LEU A 31 20.72 -4.57 -7.73
CA LEU A 31 20.45 -5.53 -6.67
C LEU A 31 19.39 -6.59 -7.07
N GLU A 32 19.09 -6.77 -8.34
CA GLU A 32 18.00 -7.65 -8.82
C GLU A 32 18.11 -9.08 -8.32
N GLN A 33 19.33 -9.59 -8.17
CA GLN A 33 19.56 -10.95 -7.71
C GLN A 33 19.42 -11.12 -6.18
N GLU A 34 19.33 -10.02 -5.46
CA GLU A 34 19.23 -10.02 -4.01
C GLU A 34 17.79 -9.92 -3.49
N PHE A 35 16.86 -9.62 -4.39
CA PHE A 35 15.44 -9.40 -4.03
C PHE A 35 14.49 -10.32 -4.79
N HIS A 36 13.48 -10.80 -4.07
CA HIS A 36 12.27 -11.39 -4.64
C HIS A 36 11.07 -10.55 -4.21
N ILE A 37 10.35 -9.98 -5.17
CA ILE A 37 9.32 -8.97 -4.89
C ILE A 37 8.02 -9.36 -5.60
N GLU A 38 6.92 -9.46 -4.84
CA GLU A 38 5.59 -9.72 -5.36
C GLU A 38 4.53 -8.87 -4.65
N SER A 39 3.28 -9.04 -5.05
CA SER A 39 2.14 -8.45 -4.36
C SER A 39 0.93 -9.37 -4.31
N ALA A 40 0.07 -9.16 -3.29
CA ALA A 40 -1.14 -9.93 -3.04
C ALA A 40 -2.29 -9.05 -2.53
N ALA A 41 -3.50 -9.62 -2.46
CA ALA A 41 -4.72 -9.01 -1.95
C ALA A 41 -5.12 -9.60 -0.60
N THR A 42 -5.75 -8.79 0.26
CA THR A 42 -6.47 -9.33 1.42
C THR A 42 -7.87 -9.83 1.10
N SER A 43 -8.47 -9.38 -0.02
CA SER A 43 -9.79 -9.82 -0.50
C SER A 43 -9.69 -10.81 -1.67
N THR A 44 -10.82 -11.39 -2.04
CA THR A 44 -10.96 -12.31 -3.18
C THR A 44 -11.63 -11.69 -4.40
N GLU A 45 -12.07 -10.44 -4.29
CA GLU A 45 -12.96 -9.77 -5.27
C GLU A 45 -12.30 -9.60 -6.64
N GLU A 46 -10.98 -9.36 -6.67
CA GLU A 46 -10.24 -9.05 -7.90
C GLU A 46 -9.31 -10.16 -8.35
N ILE A 47 -9.39 -11.36 -7.80
CA ILE A 47 -8.50 -12.47 -8.15
C ILE A 47 -8.52 -12.74 -9.66
N GLY A 48 -7.33 -12.81 -10.26
CA GLY A 48 -7.14 -13.02 -11.69
C GLY A 48 -7.23 -11.75 -12.55
N ASN A 49 -7.72 -10.65 -12.01
CA ASN A 49 -7.81 -9.39 -12.73
C ASN A 49 -6.42 -8.75 -12.95
N PRO A 50 -6.23 -8.03 -14.08
CA PRO A 50 -5.00 -7.29 -14.34
C PRO A 50 -4.93 -6.04 -13.44
N VAL A 51 -3.76 -5.40 -13.45
CA VAL A 51 -3.57 -4.10 -12.82
C VAL A 51 -4.59 -3.10 -13.39
N TYR A 52 -5.27 -2.37 -12.50
CA TYR A 52 -6.30 -1.40 -12.85
C TYR A 52 -5.78 -0.38 -13.87
N PRO A 53 -6.51 -0.07 -14.95
CA PRO A 53 -5.98 0.73 -16.05
C PRO A 53 -5.35 2.08 -15.65
N PRO A 54 -5.92 2.87 -14.72
CA PRO A 54 -5.26 4.10 -14.25
C PRO A 54 -3.93 3.85 -13.54
N ALA A 55 -3.82 2.81 -12.70
CA ALA A 55 -2.56 2.43 -12.06
C ALA A 55 -1.51 2.01 -13.07
N ARG A 56 -1.92 1.22 -14.09
CA ARG A 56 -1.05 0.82 -15.21
C ARG A 56 -0.56 2.02 -16.00
N ARG A 57 -1.46 2.99 -16.31
CA ARG A 57 -1.05 4.24 -16.99
C ARG A 57 -0.05 5.03 -16.15
N LYS A 58 -0.25 5.08 -14.83
CA LYS A 58 0.66 5.79 -13.94
C LYS A 58 2.06 5.17 -13.94
N LEU A 59 2.16 3.85 -13.84
CA LEU A 59 3.44 3.13 -13.98
C LEU A 59 4.10 3.40 -15.35
N ALA A 60 3.32 3.32 -16.44
CA ALA A 60 3.82 3.54 -17.79
C ALA A 60 4.37 4.96 -18.01
N GLN A 61 3.80 6.00 -17.37
CA GLN A 61 4.34 7.37 -17.39
C GLN A 61 5.77 7.45 -16.87
N HIS A 62 6.18 6.51 -16.02
CA HIS A 62 7.53 6.39 -15.47
C HIS A 62 8.37 5.29 -16.14
N GLY A 63 7.92 4.77 -17.29
CA GLY A 63 8.64 3.72 -18.04
C GLY A 63 8.57 2.33 -17.41
N ILE A 64 7.66 2.12 -16.46
CA ILE A 64 7.52 0.85 -15.73
C ILE A 64 6.38 0.03 -16.35
N SER A 65 6.69 -1.18 -16.84
CA SER A 65 5.69 -2.14 -17.31
C SER A 65 5.25 -3.05 -16.17
N CYS A 66 3.94 -3.30 -16.10
CA CYS A 66 3.32 -4.28 -15.21
C CYS A 66 2.57 -5.36 -15.99
N GLU A 67 2.99 -5.60 -17.21
CA GLU A 67 2.37 -6.60 -18.09
C GLU A 67 2.46 -8.00 -17.48
N GLY A 68 1.40 -8.80 -17.67
CA GLY A 68 1.32 -10.16 -17.13
C GLY A 68 0.91 -10.25 -15.66
N LYS A 69 0.94 -9.15 -14.89
CA LYS A 69 0.50 -9.16 -13.50
C LYS A 69 -0.98 -9.47 -13.39
N ARG A 70 -1.30 -10.42 -12.51
CA ARG A 70 -2.66 -10.78 -12.11
C ARG A 70 -2.80 -10.73 -10.60
N ALA A 71 -3.94 -10.27 -10.12
CA ALA A 71 -4.24 -10.24 -8.70
C ALA A 71 -4.30 -11.66 -8.12
N ARG A 72 -3.63 -11.88 -7.00
CA ARG A 72 -3.71 -13.10 -6.20
C ARG A 72 -4.07 -12.78 -4.75
N GLN A 73 -4.66 -13.73 -4.06
CA GLN A 73 -4.94 -13.55 -2.64
C GLN A 73 -3.70 -13.89 -1.79
N LEU A 74 -3.55 -13.16 -0.69
CA LEU A 74 -2.64 -13.52 0.40
C LEU A 74 -3.13 -14.80 1.07
N ARG A 75 -2.22 -15.73 1.31
CA ARG A 75 -2.46 -17.03 1.96
C ARG A 75 -1.73 -17.09 3.29
N ARG A 76 -2.15 -18.01 4.15
CA ARG A 76 -1.51 -18.20 5.45
C ARG A 76 -0.04 -18.62 5.31
N GLU A 77 0.26 -19.43 4.31
CA GLU A 77 1.60 -19.95 4.01
C GLU A 77 2.56 -18.82 3.59
N ASP A 78 2.05 -17.75 2.97
CA ASP A 78 2.87 -16.60 2.60
C ASP A 78 3.64 -16.02 3.81
N TYR A 79 3.13 -16.14 5.04
CA TYR A 79 3.84 -15.66 6.22
C TYR A 79 5.19 -16.36 6.45
N GLY A 80 5.27 -17.66 6.17
CA GLY A 80 6.52 -18.43 6.26
C GLY A 80 7.45 -18.22 5.07
N ASP A 81 6.88 -17.89 3.91
CA ASP A 81 7.63 -17.82 2.63
C ASP A 81 8.29 -16.45 2.40
N TRP A 82 7.85 -15.39 3.11
CA TRP A 82 8.28 -14.01 2.92
C TRP A 82 8.98 -13.47 4.17
N ASP A 83 9.99 -12.61 3.95
CA ASP A 83 10.73 -11.94 5.02
C ASP A 83 9.99 -10.68 5.51
N LEU A 84 9.37 -9.95 4.60
CA LEU A 84 8.62 -8.73 4.87
C LEU A 84 7.27 -8.75 4.14
N LEU A 85 6.20 -8.46 4.88
CA LEU A 85 4.85 -8.30 4.37
C LEU A 85 4.40 -6.84 4.61
N ILE A 86 4.21 -6.06 3.55
CA ILE A 86 4.02 -4.62 3.63
C ILE A 86 2.58 -4.25 3.24
N GLY A 87 1.81 -3.78 4.21
CA GLY A 87 0.44 -3.28 4.02
C GLY A 87 0.40 -1.80 3.67
N MET A 88 -0.67 -1.35 3.01
CA MET A 88 -0.84 0.04 2.57
C MET A 88 -1.58 0.91 3.58
N ASP A 89 -2.44 0.29 4.39
CA ASP A 89 -3.27 0.93 5.41
C ASP A 89 -3.49 0.00 6.61
N GLN A 90 -4.04 0.53 7.69
CA GLN A 90 -4.31 -0.23 8.92
C GLN A 90 -5.35 -1.35 8.71
N ALA A 91 -6.27 -1.19 7.77
CA ALA A 91 -7.22 -2.24 7.43
C ALA A 91 -6.50 -3.44 6.77
N ASN A 92 -5.51 -3.16 5.92
CA ASN A 92 -4.65 -4.21 5.35
C ASN A 92 -3.88 -4.92 6.46
N ILE A 93 -3.25 -4.20 7.39
CA ILE A 93 -2.50 -4.78 8.52
C ILE A 93 -3.39 -5.72 9.34
N ARG A 94 -4.59 -5.28 9.74
CA ARG A 94 -5.54 -6.13 10.48
C ARG A 94 -5.91 -7.40 9.70
N ASN A 95 -6.22 -7.26 8.41
CA ASN A 95 -6.59 -8.40 7.56
C ASN A 95 -5.42 -9.35 7.32
N MET A 96 -4.22 -8.84 7.11
CA MET A 96 -2.99 -9.63 6.97
C MET A 96 -2.75 -10.48 8.22
N ARG A 97 -2.77 -9.88 9.41
CA ARG A 97 -2.64 -10.61 10.68
C ARG A 97 -3.70 -11.69 10.84
N ARG A 98 -4.95 -11.41 10.46
CA ARG A 98 -6.03 -12.41 10.50
C ARG A 98 -5.78 -13.57 9.54
N ILE A 99 -5.37 -13.30 8.31
CA ILE A 99 -5.11 -14.33 7.28
C ILE A 99 -3.90 -15.18 7.66
N CYS A 100 -2.81 -14.54 8.08
CA CYS A 100 -1.56 -15.19 8.45
C CYS A 100 -1.64 -15.93 9.81
N GLY A 101 -2.66 -15.66 10.63
CA GLY A 101 -2.79 -16.26 11.96
C GLY A 101 -1.99 -15.55 13.04
N GLY A 102 -1.66 -14.29 12.85
CA GLY A 102 -0.85 -13.45 13.73
C GLY A 102 0.39 -12.89 13.05
N ASP A 103 1.28 -12.34 13.86
CA ASP A 103 2.58 -11.80 13.42
C ASP A 103 3.65 -12.06 14.48
N PRO A 104 3.95 -13.34 14.78
CA PRO A 104 4.87 -13.69 15.88
C PRO A 104 6.32 -13.28 15.60
N GLU A 105 6.72 -13.13 14.36
CA GLU A 105 8.08 -12.75 13.95
C GLU A 105 8.20 -11.24 13.63
N GLY A 106 7.11 -10.47 13.73
CA GLY A 106 7.12 -9.04 13.45
C GLY A 106 7.42 -8.69 11.99
N LYS A 107 6.93 -9.50 11.04
CA LYS A 107 7.18 -9.32 9.58
C LYS A 107 6.18 -8.40 8.90
N ILE A 108 5.05 -8.09 9.55
CA ILE A 108 3.96 -7.30 8.96
C ILE A 108 4.13 -5.83 9.34
N HIS A 109 4.42 -5.01 8.34
CA HIS A 109 4.70 -3.58 8.49
C HIS A 109 3.76 -2.72 7.63
N LEU A 110 3.60 -1.46 8.03
CA LEU A 110 2.92 -0.46 7.22
C LEU A 110 3.90 0.20 6.26
N MET A 111 3.50 0.42 5.01
CA MET A 111 4.35 1.03 3.97
C MET A 111 4.95 2.36 4.42
N MET A 112 4.15 3.21 5.06
CA MET A 112 4.55 4.55 5.46
C MET A 112 5.49 4.58 6.68
N GLU A 113 5.72 3.46 7.36
CA GLU A 113 6.80 3.34 8.36
C GLU A 113 8.17 3.59 7.74
N TYR A 114 8.34 3.20 6.47
CA TYR A 114 9.58 3.37 5.71
C TYR A 114 9.70 4.72 4.99
N ALA A 115 8.64 5.49 4.87
CA ALA A 115 8.64 6.76 4.13
C ALA A 115 9.39 7.91 4.83
N GLY A 116 10.22 7.60 5.86
CA GLY A 116 11.01 8.58 6.60
C GLY A 116 10.12 9.56 7.36
N GLY A 117 9.51 9.08 8.44
CA GLY A 117 8.85 9.83 9.51
C GLY A 117 8.37 11.24 9.20
N ARG A 118 7.42 11.44 8.32
CA ARG A 118 6.59 12.64 8.37
C ARG A 118 5.63 12.47 9.53
N LYS A 119 6.06 12.91 10.70
CA LYS A 119 5.16 13.18 11.82
C LYS A 119 4.09 14.12 11.29
N GLY A 120 2.83 13.69 11.40
CA GLY A 120 1.62 14.38 11.03
C GLY A 120 1.73 15.89 10.84
N SER A 121 1.85 16.32 9.59
CA SER A 121 1.32 17.61 9.15
C SER A 121 0.01 17.31 8.45
N PRO A 122 -1.09 17.99 8.79
CA PRO A 122 -2.33 17.87 8.03
C PRO A 122 -2.02 18.21 6.57
N ARG A 123 -2.35 17.31 5.63
CA ARG A 123 -2.34 17.68 4.22
C ARG A 123 -3.40 18.76 4.05
N GLU A 124 -2.99 19.97 3.67
CA GLU A 124 -3.93 20.96 3.16
C GLU A 124 -4.62 20.35 1.92
N PRO A 125 -5.96 20.42 1.84
CA PRO A 125 -6.67 19.93 0.65
C PRO A 125 -6.21 20.75 -0.55
N SER A 126 -5.66 20.08 -1.55
CA SER A 126 -5.33 20.68 -2.85
C SER A 126 -6.59 21.33 -3.41
N GLU A 127 -6.48 22.61 -3.78
CA GLU A 127 -7.55 23.40 -4.38
C GLU A 127 -7.86 22.93 -5.81
N ALA A 128 -8.39 21.75 -5.97
CA ALA A 128 -8.90 21.28 -7.26
C ALA A 128 -10.25 20.58 -7.04
N GLY A 129 -11.33 21.36 -7.15
CA GLY A 129 -12.67 20.77 -7.22
C GLY A 129 -13.77 21.47 -6.42
N ARG A 130 -13.86 22.81 -6.46
CA ARG A 130 -15.12 23.47 -6.13
C ARG A 130 -16.05 23.41 -7.34
N VAL A 131 -16.95 22.45 -7.35
CA VAL A 131 -18.18 22.52 -8.18
C VAL A 131 -19.38 22.10 -7.32
N GLY A 132 -20.31 23.02 -7.16
CA GLY A 132 -21.75 22.76 -7.04
C GLY A 132 -22.32 22.45 -5.67
N ARG A 133 -22.91 23.45 -5.05
CA ARG A 133 -23.92 23.32 -3.99
C ARG A 133 -25.14 22.54 -4.50
N GLY A 134 -25.56 21.53 -3.75
CA GLY A 134 -26.87 20.90 -3.85
C GLY A 134 -27.37 20.56 -2.45
N GLU A 135 -28.58 20.97 -2.18
CA GLU A 135 -29.27 21.17 -0.90
C GLU A 135 -29.40 19.96 0.03
N ALA A 136 -29.53 20.29 1.29
CA ALA A 136 -29.74 19.46 2.46
C ALA A 136 -30.89 18.44 2.38
N ARG A 137 -30.69 17.26 2.98
CA ARG A 137 -31.74 16.54 3.69
C ARG A 137 -31.18 15.93 4.97
N GLU A 138 -31.80 16.33 6.07
CA GLU A 138 -31.62 15.84 7.42
C GLU A 138 -31.97 14.35 7.58
N ARG A 139 -31.34 13.78 8.58
CA ARG A 139 -31.64 12.63 9.47
C ARG A 139 -30.60 11.53 9.34
N SER A 140 -30.04 10.97 10.39
CA SER A 140 -30.41 10.80 11.80
C SER A 140 -29.14 10.52 12.62
N GLU A 141 -29.19 10.87 13.89
CA GLU A 141 -28.20 10.58 14.92
C GLU A 141 -27.90 9.09 15.04
N PHE A 142 -26.66 8.72 14.86
CA PHE A 142 -26.07 7.53 15.45
C PHE A 142 -24.63 7.87 15.85
N SER A 143 -24.44 8.16 17.13
CA SER A 143 -23.13 8.22 17.75
C SER A 143 -22.71 6.83 18.21
N PRO A 144 -21.58 6.32 17.78
CA PRO A 144 -20.81 5.40 18.58
C PRO A 144 -19.69 6.18 19.24
N GLN A 145 -19.75 6.27 20.55
CA GLN A 145 -18.62 6.63 21.38
C GLN A 145 -17.52 5.59 21.17
N ALA A 146 -16.49 5.96 20.44
CA ALA A 146 -15.25 5.18 20.36
C ALA A 146 -14.30 5.78 21.39
N GLU A 147 -14.02 4.98 22.41
CA GLU A 147 -13.04 5.23 23.45
C GLU A 147 -11.67 5.48 22.81
N THR A 148 -11.11 6.64 23.12
CA THR A 148 -9.75 7.04 22.79
C THR A 148 -8.77 6.24 23.62
N GLU A 149 -8.22 5.15 23.11
CA GLU A 149 -6.95 4.65 23.62
C GLU A 149 -5.81 5.47 23.03
N LYS A 150 -5.20 6.29 23.90
CA LYS A 150 -3.98 7.02 23.66
C LYS A 150 -2.82 6.02 23.73
N SER A 151 -2.14 5.81 22.66
CA SER A 151 -0.69 5.80 22.47
C SER A 151 -0.33 5.04 21.21
N GLY A 152 0.37 5.65 20.31
CA GLY A 152 0.92 4.98 19.14
C GLY A 152 1.17 6.01 18.06
N PHE A 153 2.38 6.06 17.60
CA PHE A 153 2.75 6.77 16.38
C PHE A 153 1.78 6.39 15.27
N CYS A 154 0.93 7.33 14.84
CA CYS A 154 0.08 7.15 13.68
C CYS A 154 0.94 7.48 12.46
N PHE A 155 1.38 6.45 11.74
CA PHE A 155 1.97 6.66 10.43
C PHE A 155 0.86 6.99 9.44
N ASP A 156 1.14 7.89 8.49
CA ASP A 156 0.26 8.16 7.38
C ASP A 156 0.03 6.86 6.59
N GLU A 157 -1.13 6.72 5.97
CA GLU A 157 -1.47 5.60 5.12
C GLU A 157 -1.22 5.95 3.65
N VAL A 158 -0.96 4.97 2.80
CA VAL A 158 -0.90 5.17 1.36
C VAL A 158 -2.28 5.57 0.86
N ALA A 159 -2.37 6.72 0.18
CA ALA A 159 -3.61 7.20 -0.40
C ALA A 159 -4.29 6.12 -1.26
N ASP A 160 -5.57 5.84 -1.01
CA ASP A 160 -6.30 4.86 -1.81
C ASP A 160 -6.92 5.52 -3.04
N PRO A 161 -6.37 5.25 -4.25
CA PRO A 161 -6.80 5.89 -5.47
C PRO A 161 -8.15 5.38 -5.95
N TRP A 162 -8.66 4.28 -5.39
CA TRP A 162 -10.00 3.78 -5.68
C TRP A 162 -11.08 4.77 -5.23
N TYR A 163 -10.86 5.41 -4.06
CA TYR A 163 -11.79 6.39 -3.51
C TYR A 163 -11.48 7.82 -3.93
N THR A 164 -10.21 8.17 -4.07
CA THR A 164 -9.79 9.55 -4.35
C THR A 164 -9.65 9.86 -5.83
N GLY A 165 -9.38 8.84 -6.66
CA GLY A 165 -8.97 9.01 -8.06
C GLY A 165 -7.54 9.58 -8.22
N ASP A 166 -6.85 9.89 -7.12
CA ASP A 166 -5.54 10.54 -7.12
C ASP A 166 -4.40 9.51 -7.16
N PHE A 167 -4.06 9.07 -8.36
CA PHE A 167 -2.92 8.17 -8.59
C PHE A 167 -1.57 8.86 -8.43
N GLU A 168 -1.51 10.20 -8.46
CA GLU A 168 -0.26 10.92 -8.18
C GLU A 168 0.09 10.84 -6.70
N ALA A 169 -0.86 11.11 -5.80
CA ALA A 169 -0.65 10.96 -4.36
C ALA A 169 -0.22 9.54 -4.01
N THR A 170 -0.91 8.52 -4.54
CA THR A 170 -0.54 7.13 -4.35
C THR A 170 0.87 6.83 -4.85
N TRP A 171 1.25 7.35 -6.02
CA TRP A 171 2.59 7.20 -6.58
C TRP A 171 3.66 7.75 -5.63
N GLN A 172 3.48 8.98 -5.13
CA GLN A 172 4.44 9.64 -4.25
C GLN A 172 4.60 8.90 -2.92
N ASP A 173 3.49 8.47 -2.32
CA ASP A 173 3.51 7.71 -1.06
C ASP A 173 4.26 6.38 -1.25
N VAL A 174 3.89 5.63 -2.28
CA VAL A 174 4.51 4.33 -2.58
C VAL A 174 5.99 4.47 -2.93
N LEU A 175 6.35 5.46 -3.75
CA LEU A 175 7.75 5.71 -4.12
C LEU A 175 8.59 6.06 -2.88
N SER A 176 8.07 6.91 -1.99
CA SER A 176 8.74 7.28 -0.74
C SER A 176 8.94 6.07 0.15
N GLY A 177 7.88 5.26 0.35
CA GLY A 177 7.97 4.02 1.14
C GLY A 177 8.92 3.00 0.56
N CYS A 178 8.89 2.77 -0.77
CA CYS A 178 9.83 1.85 -1.43
C CYS A 178 11.29 2.29 -1.30
N ARG A 179 11.59 3.59 -1.41
CA ARG A 179 12.95 4.10 -1.23
C ARG A 179 13.45 3.89 0.20
N GLY A 180 12.63 4.20 1.18
CA GLY A 180 12.99 3.98 2.58
C GLY A 180 13.13 2.51 2.94
N LEU A 181 12.25 1.65 2.39
CA LEU A 181 12.35 0.21 2.56
C LEU A 181 13.66 -0.33 1.96
N LEU A 182 14.00 0.08 0.73
CA LEU A 182 15.26 -0.33 0.11
C LEU A 182 16.46 0.08 0.95
N ALA A 183 16.52 1.33 1.41
CA ALA A 183 17.60 1.80 2.29
C ALA A 183 17.68 0.99 3.59
N ALA A 184 16.54 0.77 4.26
CA ALA A 184 16.50 0.03 5.53
C ALA A 184 17.02 -1.41 5.41
N VAL A 185 16.77 -2.09 4.28
CA VAL A 185 17.18 -3.50 4.11
C VAL A 185 18.57 -3.65 3.48
N THR A 186 19.16 -2.56 2.94
CA THR A 186 20.52 -2.58 2.35
C THR A 186 21.58 -1.98 3.24
N GLU A 187 21.20 -1.16 4.23
CA GLU A 187 22.12 -0.49 5.17
C GLU A 187 22.19 -1.19 6.54
N GLY A 188 21.34 -2.20 6.79
CA GLY A 188 21.30 -3.04 8.00
C GLY A 188 22.05 -4.33 7.81
#